data_b040151bf837407fb9a8a28112ab498f
#
_entry.id   b040151bf837407fb9a8a28112ab498f
#
_cell.length_a   1.000
_cell.length_b   1.000
_cell.length_c   1.000
_cell.angle_alpha   90.00
_cell.angle_beta   90.00
_cell.angle_gamma   90.00
#
_symmetry.space_group_name_H-M   'P 1'
#
loop_
_entity.id
_entity.type
_entity.pdbx_description
1 polymer ?
#
loop_
_entity_poly.entity_id
_entity_poly.type
_entity_poly.pdbx_seq_one_letter_code
_entity_poly.pdbx_strand_id
1 'polypeptide(L)'
;RQVESCMEFLRICVKEDFTDVVISIKASNTVVMVKTVRLLAAVMEKEGMQFPLHLGVTEAGDGEDGRIKSALGIGALLADGLGDTIRVSLSEAPEAEIPVARKLVDYIMQHQDHPYIPGVEAEGFNYLSPVRRETTAVRNIGGNHLPVVIAERMDGKFDTNPQFIPDYIYAGRALPEIREEGVEYILDADIWEEEPGTYPAFNYQQMPLMGNCQADLKFMFMPYMAQTEEVIACLKYHPEVVIISQSNHPNRLGEHRALVHQLMQEGLKNPVVFFQHYAETVSYTHLTLPTTSRV
;
A
#
# COMPACT_ATOMS: atom_id res chain seq x y z
N ARG A 1 1.31 27.61 4.11
CA ARG A 1 0.38 28.75 3.87
C ARG A 1 -1.09 28.37 4.14
N GLN A 2 -1.68 27.34 3.48
CA GLN A 2 -3.08 26.94 3.70
C GLN A 2 -3.38 26.64 5.17
N VAL A 3 -2.54 25.85 5.82
CA VAL A 3 -2.69 25.54 7.25
C VAL A 3 -2.63 26.79 8.10
N GLU A 4 -1.65 27.67 7.89
CA GLU A 4 -1.51 28.89 8.67
C GLU A 4 -2.72 29.82 8.51
N SER A 5 -3.18 30.01 7.27
CA SER A 5 -4.39 30.80 7.03
C SER A 5 -5.62 30.21 7.74
N CYS A 6 -5.78 28.87 7.71
CA CYS A 6 -6.87 28.22 8.44
C CYS A 6 -6.75 28.44 9.95
N MET A 7 -5.55 28.26 10.51
CA MET A 7 -5.32 28.45 11.95
C MET A 7 -5.55 29.90 12.41
N GLU A 8 -5.25 30.90 11.58
CA GLU A 8 -5.60 32.30 11.88
C GLU A 8 -7.10 32.49 12.11
N PHE A 9 -7.94 31.90 11.21
CA PHE A 9 -9.39 31.95 11.39
C PHE A 9 -9.85 31.18 12.62
N LEU A 10 -9.31 29.99 12.87
CA LEU A 10 -9.69 29.17 14.02
C LEU A 10 -9.35 29.85 15.36
N ARG A 11 -8.18 30.49 15.45
CA ARG A 11 -7.80 31.28 16.64
C ARG A 11 -8.77 32.43 16.90
N ILE A 12 -9.28 33.06 15.83
CA ILE A 12 -10.31 34.12 15.96
C ILE A 12 -11.62 33.48 16.40
N CYS A 13 -12.05 32.36 15.81
CA CYS A 13 -13.26 31.66 16.21
C CYS A 13 -13.24 31.29 17.70
N VAL A 14 -12.13 30.72 18.18
CA VAL A 14 -11.96 30.38 19.60
C VAL A 14 -12.01 31.64 20.48
N LYS A 15 -11.34 32.71 20.07
CA LYS A 15 -11.32 33.98 20.82
C LYS A 15 -12.71 34.61 20.96
N GLU A 16 -13.53 34.50 19.92
CA GLU A 16 -14.89 35.09 19.88
C GLU A 16 -15.97 34.05 20.34
N ASP A 17 -15.58 32.95 20.95
CA ASP A 17 -16.46 31.84 21.41
C ASP A 17 -17.40 31.31 20.31
N PHE A 18 -16.93 31.31 19.07
CA PHE A 18 -17.63 30.78 17.91
C PHE A 18 -17.09 29.39 17.57
N THR A 19 -17.73 28.35 18.13
CA THR A 19 -17.24 26.96 18.04
C THR A 19 -17.99 26.08 17.02
N ASP A 20 -19.12 26.55 16.50
CA ASP A 20 -19.92 25.83 15.51
C ASP A 20 -19.28 25.93 14.10
N VAL A 21 -18.10 25.35 13.97
CA VAL A 21 -17.27 25.41 12.76
C VAL A 21 -16.93 24.03 12.25
N VAL A 22 -17.08 23.81 10.96
CA VAL A 22 -16.58 22.63 10.23
C VAL A 22 -15.51 23.11 9.25
N ILE A 23 -14.36 22.48 9.29
CA ILE A 23 -13.21 22.86 8.45
C ILE A 23 -13.22 22.03 7.16
N SER A 24 -13.04 22.68 6.02
CA SER A 24 -12.90 22.01 4.74
C SER A 24 -11.70 22.55 3.97
N ILE A 25 -10.62 21.79 3.94
CA ILE A 25 -9.48 22.07 3.06
C ILE A 25 -9.54 21.10 1.88
N LYS A 26 -9.59 21.64 0.67
CA LYS A 26 -9.66 20.88 -0.58
C LYS A 26 -8.54 21.29 -1.51
N ALA A 27 -8.07 20.34 -2.29
CA ALA A 27 -7.15 20.56 -3.41
C ALA A 27 -7.39 19.52 -4.49
N SER A 28 -7.04 19.83 -5.73
CA SER A 28 -7.07 18.89 -6.86
C SER A 28 -5.91 17.90 -6.81
N ASN A 29 -4.79 18.29 -6.21
CA ASN A 29 -3.67 17.39 -5.95
C ASN A 29 -3.90 16.64 -4.63
N THR A 30 -4.10 15.33 -4.72
CA THR A 30 -4.39 14.45 -3.57
C THR A 30 -3.27 14.46 -2.52
N VAL A 31 -2.01 14.48 -2.95
CA VAL A 31 -0.85 14.49 -2.03
C VAL A 31 -0.80 15.80 -1.25
N VAL A 32 -1.04 16.93 -1.92
CA VAL A 32 -1.10 18.25 -1.26
C VAL A 32 -2.26 18.27 -0.27
N MET A 33 -3.44 17.80 -0.64
CA MET A 33 -4.60 17.77 0.22
C MET A 33 -4.34 16.93 1.48
N VAL A 34 -3.87 15.69 1.33
CA VAL A 34 -3.57 14.79 2.45
C VAL A 34 -2.52 15.38 3.39
N LYS A 35 -1.40 15.88 2.85
CA LYS A 35 -0.35 16.52 3.67
C LYS A 35 -0.86 17.76 4.42
N THR A 36 -1.71 18.56 3.77
CA THR A 36 -2.26 19.77 4.37
C THR A 36 -3.20 19.44 5.53
N VAL A 37 -4.11 18.45 5.34
CA VAL A 37 -5.05 18.06 6.40
C VAL A 37 -4.32 17.40 7.58
N ARG A 38 -3.35 16.50 7.32
CA ARG A 38 -2.51 15.92 8.39
C ARG A 38 -1.79 16.97 9.20
N LEU A 39 -1.17 17.95 8.52
CA LEU A 39 -0.48 19.05 9.20
C LEU A 39 -1.46 19.93 9.98
N LEU A 40 -2.64 20.22 9.43
CA LEU A 40 -3.67 20.99 10.13
C LEU A 40 -4.13 20.26 11.40
N ALA A 41 -4.43 18.97 11.31
CA ALA A 41 -4.83 18.16 12.46
C ALA A 41 -3.77 18.20 13.58
N ALA A 42 -2.49 18.01 13.23
CA ALA A 42 -1.39 18.07 14.19
C ALA A 42 -1.21 19.46 14.84
N VAL A 43 -1.43 20.55 14.09
CA VAL A 43 -1.34 21.92 14.64
C VAL A 43 -2.55 22.23 15.51
N MET A 44 -3.77 21.81 15.12
CA MET A 44 -4.97 21.97 15.95
C MET A 44 -4.82 21.22 17.28
N GLU A 45 -4.36 19.96 17.23
CA GLU A 45 -4.11 19.16 18.44
C GLU A 45 -3.11 19.87 19.38
N LYS A 46 -2.01 20.35 18.84
CA LYS A 46 -0.99 21.09 19.61
C LYS A 46 -1.55 22.36 20.26
N GLU A 47 -2.53 23.03 19.65
CA GLU A 47 -3.17 24.24 20.16
C GLU A 47 -4.46 23.93 20.95
N GLY A 48 -4.77 22.65 21.18
CA GLY A 48 -5.95 22.23 21.95
C GLY A 48 -7.29 22.43 21.24
N MET A 49 -7.27 22.48 19.90
CA MET A 49 -8.46 22.66 19.07
C MET A 49 -8.94 21.33 18.50
N GLN A 50 -10.26 21.09 18.49
CA GLN A 50 -10.90 19.87 17.99
C GLN A 50 -12.11 20.23 17.13
N PHE A 51 -11.87 20.79 15.96
CA PHE A 51 -12.91 21.11 15.00
C PHE A 51 -13.13 19.96 14.00
N PRO A 52 -14.40 19.64 13.65
CA PRO A 52 -14.69 18.64 12.64
C PRO A 52 -14.07 18.95 11.27
N LEU A 53 -13.66 17.90 10.58
CA LEU A 53 -13.04 17.98 9.26
C LEU A 53 -13.97 17.43 8.18
N HIS A 54 -14.24 18.23 7.16
CA HIS A 54 -14.93 17.80 5.94
C HIS A 54 -13.92 17.56 4.83
N LEU A 55 -13.78 16.30 4.43
CA LEU A 55 -12.79 15.87 3.43
C LEU A 55 -13.36 15.88 2.01
N GLY A 56 -12.54 16.23 1.05
CA GLY A 56 -12.88 16.13 -0.36
C GLY A 56 -11.73 16.49 -1.28
N VAL A 57 -11.70 15.86 -2.45
CA VAL A 57 -10.80 16.21 -3.54
C VAL A 57 -11.59 17.03 -4.55
N THR A 58 -11.08 18.20 -4.93
CA THR A 58 -11.71 19.04 -5.98
C THR A 58 -11.19 18.63 -7.35
N GLU A 59 -12.06 18.71 -8.35
CA GLU A 59 -11.69 18.41 -9.74
C GLU A 59 -11.04 17.02 -9.88
N ALA A 60 -11.63 16.02 -9.21
CA ALA A 60 -11.07 14.66 -9.23
C ALA A 60 -11.10 14.04 -10.64
N GLY A 61 -12.00 14.50 -11.51
CA GLY A 61 -12.19 13.98 -12.86
C GLY A 61 -13.48 13.18 -12.98
N ASP A 62 -13.67 12.55 -14.13
CA ASP A 62 -14.81 11.69 -14.39
C ASP A 62 -14.46 10.20 -14.32
N GLY A 63 -15.49 9.39 -14.35
CA GLY A 63 -15.34 7.94 -14.41
C GLY A 63 -14.46 7.37 -13.33
N GLU A 64 -13.55 6.50 -13.74
CA GLU A 64 -12.67 5.75 -12.86
C GLU A 64 -11.61 6.64 -12.22
N ASP A 65 -11.04 7.59 -12.94
CA ASP A 65 -10.03 8.51 -12.43
C ASP A 65 -10.53 9.33 -11.23
N GLY A 66 -11.77 9.85 -11.33
CA GLY A 66 -12.39 10.59 -10.22
C GLY A 66 -12.59 9.72 -8.98
N ARG A 67 -12.98 8.46 -9.17
CA ARG A 67 -13.14 7.47 -8.09
C ARG A 67 -11.80 7.15 -7.43
N ILE A 68 -10.76 6.90 -8.21
CA ILE A 68 -9.40 6.61 -7.73
C ILE A 68 -8.86 7.80 -6.93
N LYS A 69 -8.89 9.02 -7.48
CA LYS A 69 -8.39 10.21 -6.78
C LYS A 69 -9.13 10.48 -5.48
N SER A 70 -10.47 10.32 -5.48
CA SER A 70 -11.28 10.45 -4.26
C SER A 70 -10.91 9.40 -3.22
N ALA A 71 -10.77 8.13 -3.63
CA ALA A 71 -10.35 7.05 -2.74
C ALA A 71 -8.95 7.30 -2.17
N LEU A 72 -8.01 7.75 -3.00
CA LEU A 72 -6.65 8.07 -2.58
C LEU A 72 -6.60 9.24 -1.58
N GLY A 73 -7.26 10.34 -1.91
CA GLY A 73 -7.20 11.53 -1.06
C GLY A 73 -8.00 11.39 0.23
N ILE A 74 -9.28 11.02 0.11
CA ILE A 74 -10.18 10.88 1.26
C ILE A 74 -9.82 9.62 2.05
N GLY A 75 -9.63 8.48 1.38
CA GLY A 75 -9.35 7.20 2.02
C GLY A 75 -8.06 7.20 2.83
N ALA A 76 -6.99 7.88 2.38
CA ALA A 76 -5.76 8.01 3.14
C ALA A 76 -5.99 8.71 4.48
N LEU A 77 -6.83 9.75 4.53
CA LEU A 77 -7.14 10.49 5.75
C LEU A 77 -8.07 9.70 6.67
N LEU A 78 -9.11 9.07 6.12
CA LEU A 78 -10.00 8.19 6.90
C LEU A 78 -9.24 7.02 7.53
N ALA A 79 -8.26 6.44 6.82
CA ALA A 79 -7.39 5.39 7.35
C ALA A 79 -6.46 5.89 8.48
N ASP A 80 -6.17 7.18 8.54
CA ASP A 80 -5.46 7.82 9.66
C ASP A 80 -6.41 8.17 10.84
N GLY A 81 -7.72 7.91 10.72
CA GLY A 81 -8.72 8.35 11.69
C GLY A 81 -9.10 9.84 11.59
N LEU A 82 -8.77 10.49 10.47
CA LEU A 82 -9.07 11.89 10.22
C LEU A 82 -10.26 12.05 9.27
N GLY A 83 -11.24 12.86 9.65
CA GLY A 83 -12.40 13.21 8.86
C GLY A 83 -13.73 12.77 9.45
N ASP A 84 -14.68 13.71 9.54
CA ASP A 84 -16.00 13.52 10.14
C ASP A 84 -17.07 13.44 9.06
N THR A 85 -16.89 14.13 7.96
CA THR A 85 -17.74 14.08 6.77
C THR A 85 -16.90 14.08 5.50
N ILE A 86 -17.46 13.51 4.41
CA ILE A 86 -16.76 13.44 3.14
C ILE A 86 -17.63 13.94 1.98
N ARG A 87 -16.98 14.41 0.92
CA ARG A 87 -17.58 14.65 -0.38
C ARG A 87 -16.71 14.03 -1.48
N VAL A 88 -17.28 13.09 -2.20
CA VAL A 88 -16.75 12.67 -3.51
C VAL A 88 -17.22 13.67 -4.54
N SER A 89 -16.38 14.03 -5.50
CA SER A 89 -16.71 14.93 -6.59
C SER A 89 -16.35 14.28 -7.92
N LEU A 90 -17.35 13.92 -8.69
CA LEU A 90 -17.23 13.32 -10.01
C LEU A 90 -17.82 14.27 -11.06
N SER A 91 -17.33 14.17 -12.30
CA SER A 91 -17.94 14.87 -13.44
C SER A 91 -19.10 14.05 -14.03
N GLU A 92 -19.95 13.52 -13.16
CA GLU A 92 -21.10 12.66 -13.46
C GLU A 92 -22.36 13.25 -12.81
N ALA A 93 -23.51 12.56 -12.97
CA ALA A 93 -24.72 12.93 -12.25
C ALA A 93 -24.48 12.88 -10.72
N PRO A 94 -24.98 13.86 -9.94
CA PRO A 94 -24.67 13.96 -8.51
C PRO A 94 -25.00 12.69 -7.70
N GLU A 95 -26.03 11.96 -8.09
CA GLU A 95 -26.41 10.69 -7.47
C GLU A 95 -25.37 9.59 -7.64
N ALA A 96 -24.49 9.65 -8.64
CA ALA A 96 -23.40 8.71 -8.84
C ALA A 96 -22.29 8.85 -7.78
N GLU A 97 -22.20 9.99 -7.11
CA GLU A 97 -21.22 10.25 -6.05
C GLU A 97 -21.54 9.46 -4.75
N ILE A 98 -22.84 9.25 -4.47
CA ILE A 98 -23.32 8.65 -3.23
C ILE A 98 -22.83 7.19 -3.04
N PRO A 99 -23.00 6.29 -4.03
CA PRO A 99 -22.49 4.92 -3.90
C PRO A 99 -20.98 4.85 -3.68
N VAL A 100 -20.22 5.72 -4.36
CA VAL A 100 -18.77 5.78 -4.26
C VAL A 100 -18.36 6.26 -2.86
N ALA A 101 -18.99 7.31 -2.35
CA ALA A 101 -18.74 7.82 -1.01
C ALA A 101 -19.08 6.77 0.08
N ARG A 102 -20.24 6.12 -0.03
CA ARG A 102 -20.66 5.06 0.90
C ARG A 102 -19.68 3.89 0.90
N LYS A 103 -19.31 3.41 -0.29
CA LYS A 103 -18.35 2.30 -0.41
C LYS A 103 -17.02 2.60 0.26
N LEU A 104 -16.52 3.84 0.11
CA LEU A 104 -15.28 4.26 0.76
C LEU A 104 -15.43 4.27 2.31
N VAL A 105 -16.54 4.80 2.82
CA VAL A 105 -16.82 4.80 4.26
C VAL A 105 -17.00 3.37 4.78
N ASP A 106 -17.79 2.55 4.09
CA ASP A 106 -18.05 1.16 4.47
C ASP A 106 -16.74 0.35 4.51
N TYR A 107 -15.84 0.56 3.57
CA TYR A 107 -14.51 -0.04 3.57
C TYR A 107 -13.72 0.31 4.84
N ILE A 108 -13.70 1.58 5.22
CA ILE A 108 -13.00 2.02 6.44
C ILE A 108 -13.68 1.45 7.70
N MET A 109 -15.02 1.49 7.76
CA MET A 109 -15.78 0.97 8.90
C MET A 109 -15.61 -0.54 9.09
N GLN A 110 -15.48 -1.32 8.01
CA GLN A 110 -15.18 -2.76 8.08
C GLN A 110 -13.82 -3.06 8.69
N HIS A 111 -12.91 -2.09 8.68
CA HIS A 111 -11.57 -2.20 9.28
C HIS A 111 -11.50 -1.57 10.68
N GLN A 112 -12.58 -0.99 11.16
CA GLN A 112 -12.68 -0.52 12.53
C GLN A 112 -12.58 -1.71 13.50
N ASP A 113 -12.00 -1.51 14.67
CA ASP A 113 -11.83 -2.57 15.68
C ASP A 113 -10.96 -3.78 15.23
N HIS A 114 -10.11 -3.60 14.21
CA HIS A 114 -9.15 -4.64 13.86
C HIS A 114 -8.19 -4.93 15.02
N PRO A 115 -7.63 -6.15 15.12
CA PRO A 115 -6.60 -6.48 16.11
C PRO A 115 -5.44 -5.47 16.07
N TYR A 116 -4.84 -5.22 17.23
CA TYR A 116 -3.69 -4.32 17.31
C TYR A 116 -2.50 -4.86 16.51
N ILE A 117 -1.91 -3.99 15.69
CA ILE A 117 -0.67 -4.28 14.95
C ILE A 117 0.49 -3.67 15.74
N PRO A 118 1.39 -4.49 16.34
CA PRO A 118 2.48 -4.01 17.19
C PRO A 118 3.64 -3.43 16.36
N GLY A 119 3.32 -2.52 15.43
CA GLY A 119 4.31 -1.84 14.59
C GLY A 119 5.02 -0.72 15.33
N VAL A 120 6.30 -0.54 15.05
CA VAL A 120 7.13 0.54 15.58
C VAL A 120 7.69 1.34 14.41
N GLU A 121 7.63 2.67 14.50
CA GLU A 121 8.17 3.56 13.48
C GLU A 121 9.70 3.41 13.38
N ALA A 122 10.21 3.33 12.15
CA ALA A 122 11.64 3.34 11.92
C ALA A 122 12.23 4.73 12.20
N GLU A 123 13.39 4.77 12.84
CA GLU A 123 14.07 6.01 13.17
C GLU A 123 14.36 6.84 11.91
N GLY A 124 14.06 8.13 11.98
CA GLY A 124 14.28 9.07 10.88
C GLY A 124 13.25 9.02 9.74
N PHE A 125 12.22 8.18 9.82
CA PHE A 125 11.14 8.18 8.85
C PHE A 125 10.29 9.46 8.97
N ASN A 126 9.98 10.07 7.83
CA ASN A 126 9.20 11.30 7.79
C ASN A 126 7.93 11.13 6.95
N TYR A 127 6.78 11.01 7.59
CA TYR A 127 5.47 10.88 6.93
C TYR A 127 5.09 12.08 6.05
N LEU A 128 5.60 13.26 6.36
CA LEU A 128 5.31 14.46 5.59
C LEU A 128 6.14 14.54 4.29
N SER A 129 7.28 13.86 4.28
CA SER A 129 8.16 13.80 3.11
C SER A 129 8.80 12.41 3.02
N PRO A 130 8.00 11.37 2.72
CA PRO A 130 8.52 10.01 2.65
C PRO A 130 9.54 9.90 1.51
N VAL A 131 10.64 9.22 1.80
CA VAL A 131 11.68 8.87 0.83
C VAL A 131 11.58 7.38 0.55
N ARG A 132 11.76 6.98 -0.70
CA ARG A 132 11.79 5.57 -1.07
C ARG A 132 12.90 4.87 -0.29
N ARG A 133 12.56 3.75 0.34
CA ARG A 133 13.52 2.90 1.04
C ARG A 133 14.60 2.41 0.08
N GLU A 134 15.85 2.49 0.48
CA GLU A 134 16.95 1.90 -0.27
C GLU A 134 16.84 0.37 -0.23
N THR A 135 16.90 -0.27 -1.40
CA THR A 135 16.85 -1.71 -1.54
C THR A 135 17.95 -2.22 -2.47
N THR A 136 18.35 -3.46 -2.30
CA THR A 136 19.24 -4.14 -3.24
C THR A 136 18.53 -4.31 -4.59
N ALA A 137 19.23 -4.05 -5.68
CA ALA A 137 18.73 -4.39 -7.01
C ALA A 137 18.93 -5.89 -7.26
N VAL A 138 17.83 -6.59 -7.53
CA VAL A 138 17.85 -8.02 -7.88
C VAL A 138 17.17 -8.15 -9.22
N ARG A 139 17.95 -8.38 -10.28
CA ARG A 139 17.49 -8.31 -11.67
C ARG A 139 16.76 -6.97 -11.93
N ASN A 140 15.49 -7.00 -12.32
CA ASN A 140 14.65 -5.81 -12.54
C ASN A 140 13.83 -5.39 -11.29
N ILE A 141 14.08 -5.98 -10.11
CA ILE A 141 13.33 -5.71 -8.88
C ILE A 141 14.21 -4.93 -7.90
N GLY A 142 13.65 -3.95 -7.21
CA GLY A 142 14.35 -3.16 -6.19
C GLY A 142 15.34 -2.13 -6.77
N GLY A 143 16.23 -1.61 -5.93
CA GLY A 143 17.15 -0.54 -6.31
C GLY A 143 16.42 0.68 -6.90
N ASN A 144 16.86 1.13 -8.05
CA ASN A 144 16.24 2.25 -8.78
C ASN A 144 15.26 1.80 -9.88
N HIS A 145 14.98 0.50 -9.98
CA HIS A 145 14.02 -0.02 -10.94
C HIS A 145 12.61 0.45 -10.65
N LEU A 146 11.77 0.44 -11.69
CA LEU A 146 10.32 0.63 -11.54
C LEU A 146 9.72 -0.57 -10.78
N PRO A 147 8.58 -0.39 -10.11
CA PRO A 147 7.87 -1.50 -9.52
C PRO A 147 7.50 -2.55 -10.57
N VAL A 148 7.68 -3.83 -10.24
CA VAL A 148 7.24 -4.95 -11.06
C VAL A 148 5.83 -5.38 -10.68
N VAL A 149 5.13 -5.99 -11.63
CA VAL A 149 3.81 -6.60 -11.42
C VAL A 149 3.95 -8.11 -11.44
N ILE A 150 3.53 -8.76 -10.35
CA ILE A 150 3.47 -10.22 -10.25
C ILE A 150 2.00 -10.61 -10.21
N ALA A 151 1.54 -11.39 -11.20
CA ALA A 151 0.20 -11.95 -11.22
C ALA A 151 0.20 -13.36 -10.61
N GLU A 152 -0.81 -13.69 -9.80
CA GLU A 152 -1.03 -15.05 -9.35
C GLU A 152 -1.92 -15.81 -10.35
N ARG A 153 -1.50 -16.99 -10.77
CA ARG A 153 -2.20 -17.85 -11.72
C ARG A 153 -1.96 -19.32 -11.39
N MET A 154 -2.62 -19.81 -10.32
CA MET A 154 -2.42 -21.17 -9.82
C MET A 154 -3.30 -22.23 -10.51
N ASP A 155 -4.27 -21.82 -11.32
CA ASP A 155 -5.24 -22.69 -11.95
C ASP A 155 -4.86 -23.14 -13.37
N GLY A 156 -3.67 -22.77 -13.81
CA GLY A 156 -3.19 -23.09 -15.19
C GLY A 156 -3.95 -22.37 -16.30
N LYS A 157 -4.90 -21.51 -15.96
CA LYS A 157 -5.66 -20.70 -16.93
C LYS A 157 -5.03 -19.33 -17.04
N PHE A 158 -4.33 -19.12 -18.14
CA PHE A 158 -3.65 -17.86 -18.44
C PHE A 158 -4.47 -17.10 -19.49
N ASP A 159 -5.55 -16.47 -19.05
CA ASP A 159 -6.27 -15.53 -19.89
C ASP A 159 -5.60 -14.14 -19.69
N THR A 160 -4.50 -13.93 -20.42
CA THR A 160 -3.80 -12.66 -20.39
C THR A 160 -4.44 -11.71 -21.39
N ASN A 161 -4.81 -10.57 -20.88
CA ASN A 161 -5.11 -9.45 -21.77
C ASN A 161 -3.76 -8.94 -22.33
N PRO A 162 -3.51 -8.98 -23.65
CA PRO A 162 -2.25 -8.56 -24.23
C PRO A 162 -1.90 -7.09 -23.98
N GLN A 163 -2.82 -6.30 -23.43
CA GLN A 163 -2.59 -4.93 -23.00
C GLN A 163 -1.99 -4.84 -21.57
N PHE A 164 -2.06 -5.91 -20.78
CA PHE A 164 -1.66 -5.94 -19.37
C PHE A 164 -0.84 -7.20 -19.06
N ILE A 165 0.33 -7.31 -19.65
CA ILE A 165 1.25 -8.42 -19.41
C ILE A 165 2.01 -8.13 -18.12
N PRO A 166 1.97 -9.02 -17.10
CA PRO A 166 2.77 -8.87 -15.89
C PRO A 166 4.24 -9.18 -16.16
N ASP A 167 5.13 -8.68 -15.31
CA ASP A 167 6.56 -9.01 -15.39
C ASP A 167 6.82 -10.46 -14.98
N TYR A 168 6.08 -10.94 -13.97
CA TYR A 168 6.16 -12.29 -13.42
C TYR A 168 4.79 -12.91 -13.23
N ILE A 169 4.71 -14.23 -13.33
CA ILE A 169 3.53 -15.00 -12.94
C ILE A 169 3.91 -16.00 -11.83
N TYR A 170 3.26 -15.87 -10.67
CA TYR A 170 3.32 -16.91 -9.66
C TYR A 170 2.37 -18.04 -10.04
N ALA A 171 2.94 -19.15 -10.50
CA ALA A 171 2.24 -20.33 -10.99
C ALA A 171 2.09 -21.43 -9.93
N GLY A 172 2.69 -21.24 -8.74
CA GLY A 172 2.61 -22.21 -7.65
C GLY A 172 3.29 -23.54 -8.01
N ARG A 173 2.52 -24.61 -8.17
CA ARG A 173 3.06 -25.96 -8.32
C ARG A 173 3.16 -26.48 -9.76
N ALA A 174 2.70 -25.73 -10.74
CA ALA A 174 2.73 -26.17 -12.14
C ALA A 174 2.91 -25.03 -13.11
N LEU A 175 3.81 -25.17 -14.05
CA LEU A 175 3.92 -24.25 -15.18
C LEU A 175 2.76 -24.46 -16.16
N PRO A 176 2.32 -23.42 -16.87
CA PRO A 176 1.38 -23.56 -17.95
C PRO A 176 1.98 -24.38 -19.12
N GLU A 177 1.13 -25.09 -19.86
CA GLU A 177 1.56 -25.80 -21.07
C GLU A 177 2.15 -24.85 -22.12
N ILE A 178 1.61 -23.65 -22.21
CA ILE A 178 2.08 -22.60 -23.12
C ILE A 178 2.53 -21.41 -22.28
N ARG A 179 3.80 -21.03 -22.39
CA ARG A 179 4.37 -19.86 -21.72
C ARG A 179 4.19 -18.62 -22.57
N GLU A 180 3.93 -17.51 -21.92
CA GLU A 180 3.87 -16.23 -22.59
C GLU A 180 5.25 -15.65 -22.85
N GLU A 181 5.42 -15.08 -24.01
CA GLU A 181 6.68 -14.42 -24.39
C GLU A 181 6.93 -13.18 -23.52
N GLY A 182 8.12 -13.07 -22.96
CA GLY A 182 8.52 -11.93 -22.14
C GLY A 182 8.06 -11.99 -20.67
N VAL A 183 7.38 -13.08 -20.25
CA VAL A 183 6.95 -13.32 -18.87
C VAL A 183 7.84 -14.35 -18.20
N GLU A 184 8.27 -14.07 -16.98
CA GLU A 184 9.02 -15.01 -16.15
C GLU A 184 8.09 -15.64 -15.09
N TYR A 185 8.41 -16.84 -14.63
CA TYR A 185 7.52 -17.62 -13.79
C TYR A 185 8.11 -17.88 -12.41
N ILE A 186 7.26 -17.91 -11.40
CA ILE A 186 7.64 -18.19 -10.02
C ILE A 186 6.94 -19.47 -9.60
N LEU A 187 7.70 -20.44 -9.13
CA LEU A 187 7.23 -21.75 -8.67
C LEU A 187 7.54 -21.96 -7.19
N ASP A 188 6.77 -22.81 -6.54
CA ASP A 188 7.07 -23.26 -5.18
C ASP A 188 8.45 -23.92 -5.15
N ALA A 189 9.26 -23.58 -4.16
CA ALA A 189 10.66 -24.00 -4.10
C ALA A 189 10.86 -25.52 -3.97
N ASP A 190 9.87 -26.25 -3.46
CA ASP A 190 9.93 -27.70 -3.30
C ASP A 190 9.75 -28.47 -4.61
N ILE A 191 9.25 -27.82 -5.66
CA ILE A 191 9.08 -28.41 -6.99
C ILE A 191 9.89 -27.68 -8.06
N TRP A 192 10.57 -26.61 -7.69
CA TRP A 192 11.34 -25.82 -8.64
C TRP A 192 12.59 -26.60 -9.11
N GLU A 193 12.73 -26.69 -10.41
CA GLU A 193 13.93 -27.16 -11.10
C GLU A 193 14.59 -25.96 -11.79
N GLU A 194 15.91 -26.03 -12.01
CA GLU A 194 16.68 -24.92 -12.63
C GLU A 194 16.32 -24.75 -14.12
N GLU A 195 15.06 -24.40 -14.37
CA GLU A 195 14.56 -24.15 -15.71
C GLU A 195 14.64 -22.66 -16.06
N PRO A 196 15.18 -22.31 -17.25
CA PRO A 196 15.29 -20.92 -17.67
C PRO A 196 13.96 -20.16 -17.63
N GLY A 197 13.99 -18.92 -17.09
CA GLY A 197 12.81 -18.08 -16.94
C GLY A 197 11.89 -18.50 -15.77
N THR A 198 12.40 -19.34 -14.86
CA THR A 198 11.68 -19.71 -13.64
C THR A 198 12.49 -19.43 -12.39
N TYR A 199 11.80 -19.09 -11.29
CA TYR A 199 12.42 -18.74 -9.99
C TYR A 199 11.71 -19.39 -8.85
N PRO A 200 12.43 -19.81 -7.78
CA PRO A 200 11.83 -20.45 -6.62
C PRO A 200 11.20 -19.43 -5.68
N ALA A 201 10.04 -19.76 -5.15
CA ALA A 201 9.39 -19.10 -4.04
C ALA A 201 9.40 -20.00 -2.80
N PHE A 202 10.07 -19.54 -1.77
CA PHE A 202 10.16 -20.20 -0.47
C PHE A 202 9.07 -19.70 0.47
N ASN A 203 8.58 -20.60 1.30
CA ASN A 203 7.92 -20.23 2.53
C ASN A 203 9.01 -19.84 3.57
N TYR A 204 8.76 -18.89 4.45
CA TYR A 204 9.74 -18.48 5.47
C TYR A 204 10.23 -19.63 6.36
N GLN A 205 9.44 -20.70 6.50
CA GLN A 205 9.83 -21.93 7.20
C GLN A 205 10.82 -22.79 6.40
N GLN A 206 10.90 -22.61 5.09
CA GLN A 206 11.85 -23.28 4.19
C GLN A 206 13.17 -22.51 4.05
N MET A 207 13.36 -21.46 4.80
CA MET A 207 14.56 -20.63 4.81
C MET A 207 15.89 -21.44 4.83
N PRO A 208 16.04 -22.52 5.62
CA PRO A 208 17.27 -23.31 5.62
C PRO A 208 17.64 -23.91 4.27
N LEU A 209 16.66 -24.08 3.36
CA LEU A 209 16.90 -24.63 2.02
C LEU A 209 17.48 -23.61 1.05
N MET A 210 17.34 -22.32 1.34
CA MET A 210 17.77 -21.23 0.44
C MET A 210 19.26 -21.21 0.18
N GLY A 211 20.07 -21.62 1.16
CA GLY A 211 21.52 -21.67 1.04
C GLY A 211 22.04 -22.67 -0.03
N ASN A 212 21.25 -23.68 -0.33
CA ASN A 212 21.58 -24.70 -1.33
C ASN A 212 21.03 -24.35 -2.73
N CYS A 213 20.20 -23.33 -2.85
CA CYS A 213 19.60 -22.90 -4.10
C CYS A 213 20.51 -21.89 -4.81
N GLN A 214 20.85 -22.17 -6.07
CA GLN A 214 21.76 -21.34 -6.89
C GLN A 214 21.04 -20.31 -7.75
N ALA A 215 19.71 -20.15 -7.60
CA ALA A 215 18.96 -19.13 -8.34
C ALA A 215 19.47 -17.72 -8.01
N ASP A 216 19.60 -16.88 -9.04
CA ASP A 216 20.03 -15.47 -8.95
C ASP A 216 18.89 -14.54 -8.46
N LEU A 217 17.66 -15.02 -8.49
CA LEU A 217 16.46 -14.38 -7.94
C LEU A 217 15.69 -15.44 -7.16
N LYS A 218 15.41 -15.13 -5.90
CA LYS A 218 14.63 -15.97 -5.00
C LYS A 218 13.51 -15.15 -4.39
N PHE A 219 12.35 -15.74 -4.25
CA PHE A 219 11.22 -15.13 -3.56
C PHE A 219 11.00 -15.81 -2.22
N MET A 220 10.55 -15.06 -1.22
CA MET A 220 10.19 -15.62 0.08
C MET A 220 8.85 -15.03 0.53
N PHE A 221 7.85 -15.88 0.69
CA PHE A 221 6.58 -15.51 1.32
C PHE A 221 6.78 -15.32 2.82
N MET A 222 6.47 -14.12 3.28
CA MET A 222 6.68 -13.74 4.67
C MET A 222 5.49 -12.93 5.21
N PRO A 223 4.71 -13.47 6.15
CA PRO A 223 3.73 -12.69 6.88
C PRO A 223 4.43 -11.77 7.89
N TYR A 224 3.75 -10.68 8.27
CA TYR A 224 4.20 -9.87 9.40
C TYR A 224 4.31 -10.73 10.67
N MET A 225 5.25 -10.42 11.54
CA MET A 225 5.59 -11.19 12.76
C MET A 225 6.33 -12.53 12.53
N ALA A 226 6.66 -12.89 11.29
CA ALA A 226 7.54 -14.04 11.02
C ALA A 226 9.04 -13.71 11.16
N GLN A 227 9.39 -12.46 11.50
CA GLN A 227 10.77 -11.99 11.59
C GLN A 227 11.41 -12.40 12.91
N THR A 228 11.81 -13.64 12.99
CA THR A 228 12.69 -14.12 14.06
C THR A 228 14.14 -13.67 13.82
N GLU A 229 14.98 -13.72 14.84
CA GLU A 229 16.43 -13.42 14.69
C GLU A 229 17.06 -14.26 13.57
N GLU A 230 16.64 -15.51 13.41
CA GLU A 230 17.12 -16.42 12.37
C GLU A 230 16.70 -15.96 10.97
N VAL A 231 15.43 -15.52 10.80
CA VAL A 231 14.93 -14.99 9.53
C VAL A 231 15.66 -13.71 9.16
N ILE A 232 15.85 -12.81 10.12
CA ILE A 232 16.60 -11.56 9.95
C ILE A 232 18.05 -11.84 9.53
N ALA A 233 18.72 -12.77 10.21
CA ALA A 233 20.09 -13.18 9.87
C ALA A 233 20.17 -13.78 8.47
N CYS A 234 19.21 -14.62 8.09
CA CYS A 234 19.12 -15.19 6.74
C CYS A 234 18.97 -14.10 5.68
N LEU A 235 18.04 -13.16 5.87
CA LEU A 235 17.81 -12.06 4.92
C LEU A 235 19.02 -11.12 4.80
N LYS A 236 19.77 -10.89 5.89
CA LYS A 236 21.05 -10.14 5.85
C LYS A 236 22.09 -10.86 5.01
N TYR A 237 22.11 -12.18 5.07
CA TYR A 237 23.06 -13.01 4.30
C TYR A 237 22.65 -13.18 2.84
N HIS A 238 21.35 -13.09 2.54
CA HIS A 238 20.75 -13.28 1.22
C HIS A 238 20.07 -11.99 0.71
N PRO A 239 20.83 -10.95 0.32
CA PRO A 239 20.25 -9.70 -0.17
C PRO A 239 19.54 -9.84 -1.52
N GLU A 240 19.77 -10.96 -2.25
CA GLU A 240 19.11 -11.32 -3.50
C GLU A 240 17.69 -11.85 -3.33
N VAL A 241 17.21 -12.02 -2.09
CA VAL A 241 15.86 -12.50 -1.81
C VAL A 241 14.87 -11.35 -1.89
N VAL A 242 13.83 -11.52 -2.69
CA VAL A 242 12.66 -10.65 -2.76
C VAL A 242 11.59 -11.14 -1.79
N ILE A 243 11.19 -10.30 -0.87
CA ILE A 243 10.16 -10.63 0.11
C ILE A 243 8.79 -10.44 -0.54
N ILE A 244 7.94 -11.47 -0.53
CA ILE A 244 6.52 -11.37 -0.84
C ILE A 244 5.78 -11.23 0.49
N SER A 245 5.36 -10.02 0.80
CA SER A 245 4.63 -9.71 2.02
C SER A 245 3.19 -10.19 1.92
N GLN A 246 2.81 -11.11 2.79
CA GLN A 246 1.45 -11.63 2.90
C GLN A 246 0.77 -11.13 4.18
N SER A 247 -0.53 -10.86 4.11
CA SER A 247 -1.32 -10.48 5.27
C SER A 247 -2.74 -11.04 5.17
N ASN A 248 -3.18 -11.69 6.25
CA ASN A 248 -4.57 -12.09 6.48
C ASN A 248 -5.27 -11.17 7.49
N HIS A 249 -4.59 -10.11 7.92
CA HIS A 249 -5.12 -9.15 8.87
C HIS A 249 -6.24 -8.31 8.23
N PRO A 250 -7.32 -7.95 8.94
CA PRO A 250 -8.34 -7.03 8.40
C PRO A 250 -7.74 -5.73 7.88
N ASN A 251 -6.79 -5.14 8.61
CA ASN A 251 -6.00 -4.01 8.16
C ASN A 251 -4.68 -4.49 7.53
N ARG A 252 -4.74 -5.06 6.34
CA ARG A 252 -3.57 -5.57 5.61
C ARG A 252 -2.52 -4.50 5.35
N LEU A 253 -2.98 -3.28 5.01
CA LEU A 253 -2.08 -2.16 4.78
C LEU A 253 -1.25 -1.84 6.03
N GLY A 254 -1.88 -1.83 7.19
CA GLY A 254 -1.20 -1.60 8.46
C GLY A 254 -0.10 -2.63 8.72
N GLU A 255 -0.36 -3.92 8.47
CA GLU A 255 0.66 -4.96 8.59
C GLU A 255 1.79 -4.82 7.57
N HIS A 256 1.48 -4.53 6.31
CA HIS A 256 2.52 -4.30 5.30
C HIS A 256 3.41 -3.10 5.66
N ARG A 257 2.83 -2.02 6.18
CA ARG A 257 3.59 -0.86 6.67
C ARG A 257 4.46 -1.22 7.87
N ALA A 258 3.91 -1.96 8.84
CA ALA A 258 4.66 -2.41 10.01
C ALA A 258 5.85 -3.30 9.60
N LEU A 259 5.65 -4.22 8.65
CA LEU A 259 6.73 -5.03 8.08
C LEU A 259 7.84 -4.15 7.48
N VAL A 260 7.49 -3.17 6.66
CA VAL A 260 8.49 -2.29 6.03
C VAL A 260 9.27 -1.51 7.07
N HIS A 261 8.60 -0.95 8.09
CA HIS A 261 9.28 -0.26 9.18
C HIS A 261 10.23 -1.18 9.96
N GLN A 262 9.84 -2.42 10.20
CA GLN A 262 10.71 -3.41 10.83
C GLN A 262 11.94 -3.74 9.97
N LEU A 263 11.76 -3.93 8.66
CA LEU A 263 12.89 -4.13 7.74
C LEU A 263 13.85 -2.93 7.74
N MET A 264 13.33 -1.71 7.86
CA MET A 264 14.15 -0.51 7.98
C MET A 264 14.94 -0.47 9.29
N GLN A 265 14.31 -0.79 10.42
CA GLN A 265 14.96 -0.85 11.74
C GLN A 265 16.09 -1.88 11.75
N GLU A 266 15.90 -3.02 11.10
CA GLU A 266 16.90 -4.08 10.99
C GLU A 266 17.98 -3.81 9.93
N GLY A 267 17.87 -2.70 9.18
CA GLY A 267 18.79 -2.36 8.10
C GLY A 267 18.74 -3.31 6.91
N LEU A 268 17.64 -4.05 6.75
CA LEU A 268 17.45 -4.99 5.65
C LEU A 268 17.17 -4.26 4.35
N LYS A 269 17.89 -4.61 3.28
CA LYS A 269 17.76 -4.01 1.94
C LYS A 269 17.05 -4.91 0.94
N ASN A 270 16.45 -5.99 1.37
CA ASN A 270 15.67 -6.89 0.52
C ASN A 270 14.49 -6.15 -0.12
N PRO A 271 14.25 -6.27 -1.43
CA PRO A 271 13.06 -5.72 -2.07
C PRO A 271 11.79 -6.38 -1.52
N VAL A 272 10.67 -5.64 -1.56
CA VAL A 272 9.38 -6.14 -1.07
C VAL A 272 8.34 -6.01 -2.17
N VAL A 273 7.57 -7.08 -2.35
CA VAL A 273 6.36 -7.13 -3.14
C VAL A 273 5.18 -7.34 -2.20
N PHE A 274 4.12 -6.55 -2.34
CA PHE A 274 2.91 -6.70 -1.53
C PHE A 274 1.93 -7.63 -2.22
N PHE A 275 1.56 -8.71 -1.53
CA PHE A 275 0.62 -9.69 -2.03
C PHE A 275 -0.80 -9.36 -1.56
N GLN A 276 -1.73 -9.25 -2.51
CA GLN A 276 -3.11 -8.92 -2.24
C GLN A 276 -4.04 -9.79 -3.08
N HIS A 277 -4.97 -10.47 -2.42
CA HIS A 277 -6.09 -11.13 -3.08
C HIS A 277 -7.27 -10.18 -3.22
N TYR A 278 -7.79 -10.09 -4.43
CA TYR A 278 -9.01 -9.35 -4.72
C TYR A 278 -10.07 -10.32 -5.23
N ALA A 279 -11.19 -10.40 -4.50
CA ALA A 279 -12.31 -11.27 -4.84
C ALA A 279 -13.19 -10.70 -5.96
N GLU A 280 -12.94 -9.46 -6.39
CA GLU A 280 -13.79 -8.70 -7.29
C GLU A 280 -13.00 -8.08 -8.45
N THR A 281 -13.72 -7.56 -9.44
CA THR A 281 -13.15 -6.95 -10.66
C THR A 281 -12.21 -5.77 -10.38
N VAL A 282 -11.38 -5.44 -11.37
CA VAL A 282 -10.34 -4.38 -11.32
C VAL A 282 -10.85 -3.04 -10.77
N SER A 283 -12.09 -2.64 -11.07
CA SER A 283 -12.69 -1.40 -10.55
C SER A 283 -12.78 -1.34 -9.02
N TYR A 284 -12.96 -2.48 -8.38
CA TYR A 284 -12.95 -2.58 -6.91
C TYR A 284 -11.54 -2.51 -6.33
N THR A 285 -10.59 -3.06 -7.05
CA THR A 285 -9.17 -3.03 -6.69
C THR A 285 -8.67 -1.60 -6.54
N HIS A 286 -9.04 -0.73 -7.48
CA HIS A 286 -8.61 0.67 -7.49
C HIS A 286 -9.18 1.48 -6.32
N LEU A 287 -10.38 1.16 -5.83
CA LEU A 287 -10.97 1.82 -4.65
C LEU A 287 -10.35 1.40 -3.33
N THR A 288 -9.69 0.24 -3.30
CA THR A 288 -9.11 -0.35 -2.10
C THR A 288 -7.59 -0.31 -2.07
N LEU A 289 -6.94 0.09 -3.17
CA LEU A 289 -5.49 0.28 -3.20
C LEU A 289 -5.12 1.50 -2.37
N PRO A 290 -4.39 1.29 -1.28
CA PRO A 290 -3.80 2.41 -0.58
C PRO A 290 -2.71 3.01 -1.44
N THR A 291 -2.63 4.32 -1.42
CA THR A 291 -1.67 5.19 -2.09
C THR A 291 -0.20 4.95 -1.73
N THR A 292 0.19 3.76 -1.45
CA THR A 292 1.51 3.46 -0.89
C THR A 292 2.48 2.87 -1.89
N SER A 293 2.43 3.30 -3.15
CA SER A 293 3.53 3.04 -4.08
C SER A 293 4.82 3.81 -3.74
N ARG A 294 4.90 4.41 -2.55
CA ARG A 294 6.09 5.12 -2.07
C ARG A 294 6.29 4.87 -0.58
N VAL A 295 6.63 3.66 -0.23
CA VAL A 295 7.35 3.38 1.02
C VAL A 295 8.75 2.96 0.68
#